data_f5f25fcd7fbb9c157da2534e1fdbee24
#
_entry.id   f5f25fcd7fbb9c157da2534e1fdbee24
#
_cell.length_a   1.000
_cell.length_b   1.000
_cell.length_c   1.000
_cell.angle_alpha   90.00
_cell.angle_beta   90.00
_cell.angle_gamma   90.00
#
_symmetry.space_group_name_H-M   'P 1'
#
loop_
_entity.id
_entity.type
_entity.pdbx_description
1 polymer ?
#
loop_
_entity_poly.entity_id
_entity_poly.type
_entity_poly.pdbx_seq_one_letter_code
_entity_poly.pdbx_strand_id
1 'polypeptide(L)'
;MLWAVVAALTLGAAAVSAKTTTVTGMVGDAMCGTKHMMAGDEAGCTRACVQKGSDYALIVKDKVYKLKANDAARADLDKLAGKTAKIVGDLSGDTIQVSSVQAAK
;
A
#
# COMPACT_ATOMS: atom_id res chain seq x y z
N MET A 1 34.52 37.46 22.36
CA MET A 1 33.80 37.19 21.81
C MET A 1 33.43 35.95 21.64
N LEU A 2 32.69 35.48 21.78
CA LEU A 2 32.37 34.36 21.63
C LEU A 2 31.36 34.00 20.99
N TRP A 3 31.17 33.31 20.49
CA TRP A 3 30.15 32.88 19.95
C TRP A 3 29.83 31.66 19.95
N ALA A 4 28.99 31.35 20.12
CA ALA A 4 28.51 30.33 20.23
C ALA A 4 28.07 29.74 19.14
N VAL A 5 28.44 28.95 18.90
CA VAL A 5 28.06 28.30 17.94
C VAL A 5 27.05 27.50 18.17
N VAL A 6 26.16 27.58 17.87
CA VAL A 6 25.25 26.80 17.98
C VAL A 6 25.20 25.74 17.20
N ALA A 7 25.24 24.82 17.52
CA ALA A 7 25.22 23.75 16.86
C ALA A 7 24.00 23.37 16.47
N ALA A 8 23.76 23.47 15.61
CA ALA A 8 22.60 23.12 15.18
C ALA A 8 22.28 21.84 15.22
N LEU A 9 21.68 21.40 15.75
CA LEU A 9 21.36 20.26 15.81
C LEU A 9 20.50 19.79 15.01
N THR A 10 20.55 19.53 14.27
CA THR A 10 19.79 18.95 13.44
C THR A 10 19.36 17.76 13.73
N LEU A 11 18.67 17.47 14.05
CA LEU A 11 18.23 16.40 14.28
C LEU A 11 17.69 15.72 13.45
N GLY A 12 17.89 15.26 12.95
CA GLY A 12 17.56 14.58 12.08
C GLY A 12 16.62 13.71 12.22
N ALA A 13 15.84 13.90 12.07
CA ALA A 13 14.92 13.16 12.15
C ALA A 13 14.87 11.99 11.84
N ALA A 14 15.06 11.41 12.15
CA ALA A 14 14.98 10.30 12.06
C ALA A 14 14.51 9.53 11.36
N ALA A 15 14.42 9.54 10.96
CA ALA A 15 14.21 8.71 10.29
C ALA A 15 13.46 7.86 9.91
N VAL A 16 12.85 7.81 9.89
CA VAL A 16 12.16 6.98 9.60
C VAL A 16 12.06 6.45 8.52
N SER A 17 12.18 5.93 8.17
CA SER A 17 12.22 5.23 7.18
C SER A 17 11.25 5.00 6.24
N ALA A 18 10.31 5.53 6.13
CA ALA A 18 9.38 5.31 5.12
C ALA A 18 9.92 5.91 3.87
N LYS A 19 9.88 5.20 2.79
CA LYS A 19 10.32 5.72 1.56
C LYS A 19 9.21 5.69 0.58
N THR A 20 9.04 6.75 -0.18
CA THR A 20 8.06 6.78 -1.26
C THR A 20 8.52 5.84 -2.35
N THR A 21 7.65 4.96 -2.74
CA THR A 21 7.99 3.96 -3.73
C THR A 21 6.80 3.71 -4.64
N THR A 22 7.07 3.09 -5.77
CA THR A 22 6.03 2.72 -6.71
C THR A 22 6.08 1.22 -6.88
N VAL A 23 4.96 0.57 -6.66
CA VAL A 23 4.87 -0.88 -6.76
C VAL A 23 3.70 -1.24 -7.67
N THR A 24 3.91 -2.17 -8.55
CA THR A 24 2.87 -2.62 -9.47
C THR A 24 2.52 -4.07 -9.15
N GLY A 25 1.26 -4.35 -9.03
CA GLY A 25 0.79 -5.70 -8.74
C GLY A 25 -0.71 -5.79 -8.86
N MET A 26 -1.26 -6.91 -8.46
CA MET A 26 -2.70 -7.12 -8.51
C MET A 26 -3.35 -6.63 -7.22
N VAL A 27 -4.48 -5.96 -7.35
CA VAL A 27 -5.22 -5.51 -6.18
C VAL A 27 -6.00 -6.69 -5.62
N GLY A 28 -5.69 -7.07 -4.41
CA GLY A 28 -6.37 -8.14 -3.70
C GLY A 28 -6.67 -7.70 -2.29
N ASP A 29 -6.78 -8.65 -1.38
CA ASP A 29 -7.03 -8.34 0.01
C ASP A 29 -5.98 -9.01 0.89
N ALA A 30 -5.77 -8.44 2.05
CA ALA A 30 -4.74 -8.94 2.94
C ALA A 30 -5.11 -10.27 3.59
N MET A 31 -6.38 -10.58 3.66
CA MET A 31 -6.82 -11.79 4.32
C MET A 31 -6.53 -13.05 3.49
N CYS A 32 -6.82 -13.03 2.21
CA CYS A 32 -6.54 -14.16 1.35
C CYS A 32 -5.13 -14.11 0.79
N GLY A 33 -4.58 -12.92 0.67
CA GLY A 33 -3.23 -12.79 0.13
C GLY A 33 -3.11 -13.37 -1.26
N THR A 34 -2.20 -14.31 -1.42
CA THR A 34 -1.98 -14.91 -2.72
C THR A 34 -2.96 -16.05 -3.01
N LYS A 35 -3.80 -16.41 -2.04
CA LYS A 35 -4.72 -17.48 -2.25
C LYS A 35 -6.13 -16.97 -2.22
N HIS A 36 -6.83 -17.08 -3.31
CA HIS A 36 -8.22 -16.67 -3.37
C HIS A 36 -9.12 -17.86 -3.20
N MET A 37 -10.15 -17.71 -2.40
CA MET A 37 -11.09 -18.79 -2.15
C MET A 37 -11.96 -18.99 -3.37
N MET A 38 -12.16 -17.98 -4.20
CA MET A 38 -13.01 -18.09 -5.36
C MET A 38 -12.13 -18.04 -6.57
N ALA A 39 -11.73 -19.19 -7.06
CA ALA A 39 -10.85 -19.27 -8.20
C ALA A 39 -11.53 -18.63 -9.41
N GLY A 40 -10.80 -17.81 -10.13
CA GLY A 40 -11.33 -17.16 -11.31
C GLY A 40 -12.15 -15.92 -11.03
N ASP A 41 -12.29 -15.54 -9.77
CA ASP A 41 -13.06 -14.36 -9.43
C ASP A 41 -12.31 -13.57 -8.37
N GLU A 42 -11.14 -13.11 -8.72
CA GLU A 42 -10.30 -12.38 -7.78
C GLU A 42 -10.97 -11.09 -7.31
N ALA A 43 -11.67 -10.42 -8.23
CA ALA A 43 -12.35 -9.18 -7.85
C ALA A 43 -13.43 -9.44 -6.82
N GLY A 44 -14.24 -10.46 -7.04
CA GLY A 44 -15.31 -10.77 -6.10
C GLY A 44 -14.78 -11.22 -4.76
N CYS A 45 -13.74 -12.03 -4.77
CA CYS A 45 -13.13 -12.49 -3.54
C CYS A 45 -12.54 -11.30 -2.76
N THR A 46 -11.85 -10.41 -3.44
CA THR A 46 -11.27 -9.25 -2.80
C THR A 46 -12.34 -8.38 -2.16
N ARG A 47 -13.40 -8.09 -2.90
CA ARG A 47 -14.46 -7.24 -2.37
C ARG A 47 -15.18 -7.87 -1.20
N ALA A 48 -15.39 -9.17 -1.27
CA ALA A 48 -16.05 -9.86 -0.17
C ALA A 48 -15.22 -9.81 1.11
N CYS A 49 -13.91 -10.00 0.98
CA CYS A 49 -13.05 -9.96 2.15
C CYS A 49 -12.92 -8.55 2.70
N VAL A 50 -12.84 -7.54 1.83
CA VAL A 50 -12.75 -6.17 2.29
C VAL A 50 -14.02 -5.76 3.00
N GLN A 51 -15.17 -6.21 2.53
CA GLN A 51 -16.43 -5.93 3.20
C GLN A 51 -16.49 -6.53 4.60
N LYS A 52 -15.73 -7.58 4.83
CA LYS A 52 -15.67 -8.21 6.14
C LYS A 52 -14.59 -7.59 7.03
N GLY A 53 -13.96 -6.52 6.58
CA GLY A 53 -13.00 -5.83 7.40
C GLY A 53 -11.55 -6.00 7.01
N SER A 54 -11.25 -6.74 5.95
CA SER A 54 -9.89 -6.88 5.51
C SER A 54 -9.40 -5.60 4.83
N ASP A 55 -8.11 -5.35 4.88
CA ASP A 55 -7.54 -4.26 4.10
C ASP A 55 -7.31 -4.72 2.68
N TYR A 56 -7.29 -3.78 1.75
CA TYR A 56 -6.80 -4.09 0.43
C TYR A 56 -5.32 -4.42 0.51
N ALA A 57 -4.85 -5.18 -0.45
CA ALA A 57 -3.45 -5.52 -0.54
C ALA A 57 -3.00 -5.50 -1.99
N LEU A 58 -1.71 -5.34 -2.21
CA LEU A 58 -1.15 -5.41 -3.52
C LEU A 58 -0.32 -6.69 -3.58
N ILE A 59 -0.63 -7.54 -4.54
CA ILE A 59 0.02 -8.83 -4.64
C ILE A 59 1.01 -8.79 -5.78
N VAL A 60 2.27 -9.02 -5.46
CA VAL A 60 3.34 -8.97 -6.42
C VAL A 60 4.00 -10.34 -6.36
N LYS A 61 3.66 -11.19 -7.30
CA LYS A 61 4.14 -12.58 -7.28
C LYS A 61 3.74 -13.24 -5.97
N ASP A 62 4.68 -13.60 -5.15
CA ASP A 62 4.37 -14.25 -3.89
C ASP A 62 4.31 -13.29 -2.72
N LYS A 63 4.49 -12.02 -2.96
CA LYS A 63 4.53 -11.06 -1.88
C LYS A 63 3.24 -10.30 -1.76
N VAL A 64 2.81 -10.05 -0.54
CA VAL A 64 1.58 -9.34 -0.28
C VAL A 64 1.92 -8.08 0.50
N TYR A 65 1.57 -6.92 -0.05
CA TYR A 65 1.76 -5.65 0.63
C TYR A 65 0.40 -5.17 1.11
N LYS A 66 0.28 -4.90 2.40
CA LYS A 66 -0.97 -4.37 2.92
C LYS A 66 -1.06 -2.91 2.53
N LEU A 67 -2.22 -2.47 2.08
CA LEU A 67 -2.42 -1.10 1.64
C LEU A 67 -3.23 -0.33 2.66
N LYS A 68 -2.64 0.74 3.20
CA LYS A 68 -3.34 1.64 4.07
C LYS A 68 -3.78 2.81 3.23
N ALA A 69 -5.06 2.97 3.06
CA ALA A 69 -5.59 3.93 2.11
C ALA A 69 -6.72 4.72 2.73
N ASN A 70 -6.82 5.98 2.35
CA ASN A 70 -7.95 6.80 2.78
C ASN A 70 -9.16 6.43 1.93
N ASP A 71 -10.29 7.07 2.18
CA ASP A 71 -11.53 6.71 1.51
C ASP A 71 -11.45 6.87 0.00
N ALA A 72 -10.80 7.92 -0.48
CA ALA A 72 -10.69 8.13 -1.91
C ALA A 72 -9.84 7.04 -2.57
N ALA A 73 -8.73 6.70 -1.94
CA ALA A 73 -7.88 5.64 -2.47
C ALA A 73 -8.56 4.28 -2.39
N ARG A 74 -9.33 4.04 -1.34
CA ARG A 74 -10.07 2.79 -1.23
C ARG A 74 -11.10 2.66 -2.34
N ALA A 75 -11.74 3.77 -2.71
CA ALA A 75 -12.69 3.72 -3.82
C ALA A 75 -12.00 3.36 -5.13
N ASP A 76 -10.80 3.88 -5.34
CA ASP A 76 -10.03 3.53 -6.53
C ASP A 76 -9.59 2.07 -6.49
N LEU A 77 -9.19 1.58 -5.32
CA LEU A 77 -8.80 0.19 -5.20
C LEU A 77 -9.99 -0.74 -5.45
N ASP A 78 -11.18 -0.34 -5.02
CA ASP A 78 -12.35 -1.15 -5.26
C ASP A 78 -12.63 -1.29 -6.77
N LYS A 79 -12.42 -0.24 -7.51
CA LYS A 79 -12.62 -0.30 -8.96
C LYS A 79 -11.59 -1.19 -9.61
N LEU A 80 -10.43 -1.32 -9.03
CA LEU A 80 -9.35 -2.11 -9.60
C LEU A 80 -9.19 -3.47 -8.94
N ALA A 81 -10.13 -3.88 -8.10
CA ALA A 81 -10.04 -5.17 -7.43
C ALA A 81 -9.87 -6.28 -8.46
N GLY A 82 -8.89 -7.13 -8.25
CA GLY A 82 -8.59 -8.23 -9.16
C GLY A 82 -7.81 -7.80 -10.40
N LYS A 83 -7.48 -6.53 -10.52
CA LYS A 83 -6.77 -6.02 -11.68
C LYS A 83 -5.40 -5.52 -11.28
N THR A 84 -4.56 -5.31 -12.27
CA THR A 84 -3.21 -4.81 -12.01
C THR A 84 -3.25 -3.30 -11.82
N ALA A 85 -2.59 -2.85 -10.78
CA ALA A 85 -2.55 -1.43 -10.46
C ALA A 85 -1.14 -1.01 -10.11
N LYS A 86 -0.90 0.28 -10.28
CA LYS A 86 0.36 0.88 -9.86
C LYS A 86 0.06 1.71 -8.63
N ILE A 87 0.72 1.42 -7.56
CA ILE A 87 0.49 2.08 -6.28
C ILE A 87 1.72 2.90 -5.92
N VAL A 88 1.51 4.15 -5.60
CA VAL A 88 2.58 5.01 -5.11
C VAL A 88 2.29 5.29 -3.65
N GLY A 89 3.27 5.16 -2.82
CA GLY A 89 3.09 5.44 -1.41
C GLY A 89 4.35 5.21 -0.62
N ASP A 90 4.22 5.32 0.67
CA ASP A 90 5.37 5.14 1.56
C ASP A 90 5.39 3.71 2.06
N LEU A 91 6.46 3.03 1.76
CA LEU A 91 6.62 1.63 2.12
C LEU A 91 7.33 1.50 3.46
N SER A 92 6.75 0.74 4.34
CA SER A 92 7.34 0.44 5.62
C SER A 92 7.08 -1.03 5.91
N GLY A 93 8.12 -1.83 5.84
CA GLY A 93 7.94 -3.27 5.97
C GLY A 93 7.10 -3.80 4.81
N ASP A 94 5.99 -4.42 5.12
CA ASP A 94 5.09 -4.92 4.10
C ASP A 94 3.84 -4.09 3.95
N THR A 95 3.85 -2.88 4.49
CA THR A 95 2.69 -1.99 4.44
C THR A 95 3.01 -0.76 3.62
N ILE A 96 2.09 -0.36 2.77
CA ILE A 96 2.25 0.84 1.97
C ILE A 96 1.16 1.82 2.38
N GLN A 97 1.59 3.04 2.77
CA GLN A 97 0.66 4.13 3.00
C GLN A 97 0.39 4.73 1.63
N VAL A 98 -0.78 4.52 1.12
CA VAL A 98 -1.07 4.82 -0.29
C VAL A 98 -1.23 6.31 -0.53
N SER A 99 -0.51 6.81 -1.52
CA SER A 99 -0.66 8.19 -1.95
C SER A 99 -1.43 8.28 -3.25
N SER A 100 -1.23 7.35 -4.15
CA SER A 100 -2.00 7.36 -5.39
C SER A 100 -2.20 5.94 -5.92
N VAL A 101 -3.24 5.77 -6.68
CA VAL A 101 -3.64 4.49 -7.26
C VAL A 101 -3.94 4.73 -8.72
N GLN A 102 -3.33 3.94 -9.59
CA GLN A 102 -3.58 4.04 -11.03
C GLN A 102 -3.71 2.65 -11.61
N ALA A 103 -4.53 2.52 -12.62
CA ALA A 103 -4.61 1.27 -13.34
C ALA A 103 -3.31 1.05 -14.09
N ALA A 104 -2.86 -0.19 -14.12
CA ALA A 104 -1.66 -0.52 -14.88
C ALA A 104 -2.06 -1.50 -15.96
N LYS A 105 -1.38 -1.45 -17.05
CA LYS A 105 -1.72 -2.35 -18.14
C LYS A 105 -0.87 -3.55 -18.15
#